data_00fd8172f9dcc493614c05b09246bd49
#
_entry.id   00fd8172f9dcc493614c05b09246bd49
#
_cell.length_a   1.000
_cell.length_b   1.000
_cell.length_c   1.000
_cell.angle_alpha   90.00
_cell.angle_beta   90.00
_cell.angle_gamma   90.00
#
_symmetry.space_group_name_H-M   'P 1'
#
loop_
_entity.id
_entity.type
_entity.pdbx_description
1 polymer ?
#
loop_
_entity_poly.entity_id
_entity_poly.type
_entity_poly.pdbx_seq_one_letter_code
_entity_poly.pdbx_strand_id
1 'polypeptide(L)'
;MLYGQAPSSGNGIPSHPRELKYPKLTYSPPKAATYRRVLANGVVAFLAEDHDFPLVNVSVLVRTGSYLDPKGKEGLGAMMGNQLRAGGTTSLPPDKFDEEVDFLAATINSGVGDTQGTANLNCLSKDIDKALDLFASMLKTPGFQQDRIDLYKNQAVQGMERRNDKTEGIQAREWGRLMRGDQHFSTISTTKSSIESLTRQDLIDFHKKYYHPGGFILAVSGDFKTSEMISRLEKMFQGWPTLTTSVPTVPKPMHTLEPGVYMVNKSDVNQGRVSMGHLGTMRDNPDYYALNIMDDILGGGGFTSRIMSRVRSDEGLAYSAGSNYGFGVYYDGVFQASFQSKSPTVAQATAIVLEEIEKIRTQKVTQEELETSINSAVEVFPRYFATAGAIAGTFANDEYTKRKPDFWDTYRDRIRAVTADDVLRVAKKYLAPDKMVILAVGNVDDMLKGSPDKPEFSLKKFSKSGEIHKIPLPDPLTMVYPKN
;
A
#
# COMPACT_ATOMS: atom_id res chain seq x y z
N MET A 1 1.56 -13.04 -26.49
CA MET A 1 1.37 -14.49 -26.18
C MET A 1 2.68 -15.22 -26.41
N LEU A 2 3.35 -15.67 -25.36
CA LEU A 2 4.41 -16.67 -25.44
C LEU A 2 4.06 -17.78 -24.46
N TYR A 3 3.05 -18.59 -24.85
CA TYR A 3 2.95 -19.92 -24.30
C TYR A 3 4.09 -20.74 -24.90
N GLY A 4 5.14 -20.97 -24.10
CA GLY A 4 6.13 -21.96 -24.42
C GLY A 4 5.44 -23.30 -24.62
N GLN A 5 5.63 -23.91 -25.79
CA GLN A 5 5.14 -25.26 -26.07
C GLN A 5 5.64 -26.18 -24.96
N ALA A 6 4.72 -26.89 -24.33
CA ALA A 6 5.05 -27.99 -23.43
C ALA A 6 5.96 -28.96 -24.20
N PRO A 7 7.07 -29.46 -23.63
CA PRO A 7 7.90 -30.47 -24.27
C PRO A 7 7.03 -31.71 -24.52
N SER A 8 7.02 -32.16 -25.76
CA SER A 8 6.37 -33.38 -26.19
C SER A 8 6.84 -34.59 -25.40
N SER A 9 5.89 -35.35 -24.91
CA SER A 9 5.92 -36.66 -24.31
C SER A 9 7.18 -37.51 -24.64
N GLY A 10 8.04 -37.62 -23.66
CA GLY A 10 9.06 -38.66 -23.61
C GLY A 10 9.38 -38.96 -22.16
N ASN A 11 8.90 -40.08 -21.68
CA ASN A 11 9.23 -40.78 -20.44
C ASN A 11 9.61 -39.97 -19.20
N GLY A 12 8.66 -39.84 -18.29
CA GLY A 12 8.90 -39.55 -16.88
C GLY A 12 8.48 -38.17 -16.44
N ILE A 13 7.23 -38.06 -15.95
CA ILE A 13 6.89 -36.95 -15.05
C ILE A 13 7.84 -37.04 -13.87
N PRO A 14 8.61 -35.98 -13.55
CA PRO A 14 9.51 -35.98 -12.41
C PRO A 14 8.78 -36.40 -11.12
N SER A 15 9.41 -37.19 -10.29
CA SER A 15 8.82 -37.68 -9.04
C SER A 15 8.61 -36.56 -8.04
N HIS A 16 9.32 -35.44 -8.19
CA HIS A 16 9.24 -34.29 -7.32
C HIS A 16 9.38 -32.99 -8.13
N PRO A 17 8.64 -31.90 -7.79
CA PRO A 17 8.74 -30.60 -8.46
C PRO A 17 10.16 -30.03 -8.55
N ARG A 18 11.06 -30.35 -7.61
CA ARG A 18 12.48 -29.95 -7.62
C ARG A 18 13.29 -30.53 -8.79
N GLU A 19 12.81 -31.59 -9.42
CA GLU A 19 13.45 -32.21 -10.57
C GLU A 19 13.09 -31.53 -11.89
N LEU A 20 12.10 -30.63 -11.87
CA LEU A 20 11.70 -29.84 -13.03
C LEU A 20 12.83 -28.86 -13.38
N LYS A 21 13.29 -28.93 -14.63
CA LYS A 21 14.26 -27.99 -15.18
C LYS A 21 13.57 -27.03 -16.13
N TYR A 22 13.65 -25.76 -15.81
CA TYR A 22 13.12 -24.69 -16.67
C TYR A 22 14.27 -23.99 -17.40
N PRO A 23 14.05 -23.55 -18.66
CA PRO A 23 15.02 -22.70 -19.33
C PRO A 23 15.23 -21.41 -18.52
N LYS A 24 16.46 -20.90 -18.54
CA LYS A 24 16.77 -19.63 -17.87
C LYS A 24 15.88 -18.53 -18.45
N LEU A 25 15.21 -17.77 -17.58
CA LEU A 25 14.37 -16.65 -17.98
C LEU A 25 15.19 -15.57 -18.70
N THR A 26 14.92 -15.40 -20.00
CA THR A 26 15.43 -14.28 -20.79
C THR A 26 14.32 -13.27 -20.94
N TYR A 27 14.35 -12.24 -20.14
CA TYR A 27 13.34 -11.18 -20.17
C TYR A 27 14.03 -9.81 -20.08
N SER A 28 13.65 -8.88 -20.92
CA SER A 28 14.09 -7.48 -20.86
C SER A 28 12.91 -6.61 -20.47
N PRO A 29 13.02 -5.79 -19.42
CA PRO A 29 11.92 -4.90 -19.05
C PRO A 29 11.66 -3.88 -20.16
N PRO A 30 10.41 -3.46 -20.35
CA PRO A 30 10.08 -2.38 -21.27
C PRO A 30 10.79 -1.09 -20.81
N LYS A 31 11.02 -0.18 -21.78
CA LYS A 31 11.65 1.11 -21.51
C LYS A 31 10.59 2.19 -21.35
N ALA A 32 10.64 2.96 -20.27
CA ALA A 32 9.70 4.05 -20.01
C ALA A 32 9.58 5.03 -21.16
N ALA A 33 10.70 5.35 -21.83
CA ALA A 33 10.74 6.26 -22.98
C ALA A 33 9.87 5.82 -24.17
N THR A 34 9.64 4.52 -24.35
CA THR A 34 8.78 3.98 -25.40
C THR A 34 7.32 4.42 -25.22
N TYR A 35 6.88 4.52 -23.99
CA TYR A 35 5.48 4.79 -23.62
C TYR A 35 5.24 6.25 -23.23
N ARG A 36 6.30 6.95 -22.78
CA ARG A 36 6.21 8.32 -22.27
C ARG A 36 5.92 9.32 -23.41
N ARG A 37 4.90 10.14 -23.20
CA ARG A 37 4.54 11.28 -24.05
C ARG A 37 4.39 12.53 -23.20
N VAL A 38 4.63 13.68 -23.77
CA VAL A 38 4.34 14.98 -23.16
C VAL A 38 3.32 15.67 -24.04
N LEU A 39 2.14 15.93 -23.48
CA LEU A 39 1.06 16.61 -24.19
C LEU A 39 1.40 18.10 -24.38
N ALA A 40 0.71 18.77 -25.29
CA ALA A 40 0.96 20.19 -25.62
C ALA A 40 0.88 21.12 -24.38
N ASN A 41 0.08 20.77 -23.38
CA ASN A 41 -0.04 21.50 -22.12
C ASN A 41 1.00 21.07 -21.04
N GLY A 42 1.96 20.22 -21.38
CA GLY A 42 3.02 19.74 -20.49
C GLY A 42 2.66 18.55 -19.61
N VAL A 43 1.44 18.03 -19.66
CA VAL A 43 1.05 16.82 -18.93
C VAL A 43 1.81 15.62 -19.45
N VAL A 44 2.38 14.83 -18.52
CA VAL A 44 3.06 13.58 -18.85
C VAL A 44 2.03 12.45 -18.91
N ALA A 45 2.05 11.69 -20.00
CA ALA A 45 1.21 10.51 -20.20
C ALA A 45 2.06 9.31 -20.62
N PHE A 46 1.77 8.14 -20.03
CA PHE A 46 2.31 6.86 -20.46
C PHE A 46 1.23 6.10 -21.21
N LEU A 47 1.45 5.84 -22.49
CA LEU A 47 0.47 5.25 -23.41
C LEU A 47 0.94 3.86 -23.84
N ALA A 48 0.19 2.83 -23.52
CA ALA A 48 0.48 1.44 -23.86
C ALA A 48 -0.69 0.82 -24.64
N GLU A 49 -0.51 0.68 -25.95
CA GLU A 49 -1.51 0.03 -26.84
C GLU A 49 -1.61 -1.46 -26.55
N ASP A 50 -2.84 -1.97 -26.54
CA ASP A 50 -3.16 -3.39 -26.38
C ASP A 50 -4.50 -3.66 -27.07
N HIS A 51 -4.49 -4.46 -28.13
CA HIS A 51 -5.65 -4.73 -28.98
C HIS A 51 -6.27 -6.10 -28.71
N ASP A 52 -5.89 -6.79 -27.63
CA ASP A 52 -6.44 -8.12 -27.28
C ASP A 52 -7.92 -8.03 -26.89
N PHE A 53 -8.33 -6.92 -26.25
CA PHE A 53 -9.71 -6.65 -25.85
C PHE A 53 -10.12 -5.23 -26.25
N PRO A 54 -11.38 -4.99 -26.63
CA PRO A 54 -11.88 -3.67 -27.00
C PRO A 54 -12.14 -2.80 -25.76
N LEU A 55 -11.12 -2.62 -24.92
CA LEU A 55 -11.20 -1.89 -23.67
C LEU A 55 -10.12 -0.81 -23.61
N VAL A 56 -10.46 0.32 -23.02
CA VAL A 56 -9.50 1.39 -22.71
C VAL A 56 -9.56 1.71 -21.23
N ASN A 57 -8.38 1.83 -20.63
CA ASN A 57 -8.19 2.25 -19.24
C ASN A 57 -7.43 3.57 -19.23
N VAL A 58 -7.93 4.54 -18.48
CA VAL A 58 -7.27 5.82 -18.23
C VAL A 58 -7.16 6.01 -16.72
N SER A 59 -5.94 6.15 -16.22
CA SER A 59 -5.66 6.51 -14.83
C SER A 59 -4.98 7.87 -14.78
N VAL A 60 -5.48 8.75 -13.93
CA VAL A 60 -4.88 10.04 -13.61
C VAL A 60 -4.35 9.99 -12.19
N LEU A 61 -3.04 10.17 -12.03
CA LEU A 61 -2.39 10.38 -10.75
C LEU A 61 -2.32 11.88 -10.50
N VAL A 62 -2.80 12.32 -9.35
CA VAL A 62 -2.90 13.74 -8.99
C VAL A 62 -1.97 14.04 -7.82
N ARG A 63 -1.11 15.07 -7.96
CA ARG A 63 -0.22 15.53 -6.88
C ARG A 63 -1.02 16.24 -5.79
N THR A 64 -1.57 15.44 -4.89
CA THR A 64 -2.37 15.86 -3.73
C THR A 64 -2.31 14.76 -2.66
N GLY A 65 -3.05 14.92 -1.57
CA GLY A 65 -3.15 13.91 -0.51
C GLY A 65 -3.76 14.50 0.76
N SER A 66 -4.16 13.64 1.70
CA SER A 66 -4.69 14.06 3.01
C SER A 66 -3.66 14.82 3.86
N TYR A 67 -2.36 14.72 3.53
CA TYR A 67 -1.34 15.56 4.18
C TYR A 67 -1.52 17.07 3.92
N LEU A 68 -2.40 17.42 2.99
CA LEU A 68 -2.76 18.80 2.65
C LEU A 68 -4.04 19.27 3.36
N ASP A 69 -4.69 18.39 4.12
CA ASP A 69 -5.88 18.75 4.89
C ASP A 69 -5.52 19.81 5.95
N PRO A 70 -6.26 20.91 6.03
CA PRO A 70 -6.04 21.89 7.09
C PRO A 70 -6.37 21.28 8.46
N LYS A 71 -5.66 21.72 9.49
CA LYS A 71 -5.93 21.31 10.87
C LYS A 71 -7.40 21.59 11.24
N GLY A 72 -8.08 20.58 11.81
CA GLY A 72 -9.50 20.62 12.14
C GLY A 72 -10.44 20.32 10.95
N LYS A 73 -9.86 20.07 9.77
CA LYS A 73 -10.56 19.69 8.53
C LYS A 73 -10.06 18.31 8.02
N GLU A 74 -9.60 17.47 8.93
CA GLU A 74 -9.12 16.14 8.62
C GLU A 74 -10.23 15.32 7.93
N GLY A 75 -9.89 14.76 6.77
CA GLY A 75 -10.81 14.05 5.87
C GLY A 75 -11.30 14.88 4.68
N LEU A 76 -10.86 16.15 4.54
CA LEU A 76 -11.23 17.02 3.43
C LEU A 76 -10.82 16.42 2.09
N GLY A 77 -9.54 16.01 1.94
CA GLY A 77 -9.06 15.40 0.72
C GLY A 77 -9.82 14.13 0.36
N ALA A 78 -10.04 13.24 1.34
CA ALA A 78 -10.77 12.00 1.14
C ALA A 78 -12.22 12.25 0.71
N MET A 79 -12.94 13.17 1.38
CA MET A 79 -14.30 13.55 1.01
C MET A 79 -14.31 14.17 -0.39
N MET A 80 -13.42 15.11 -0.69
CA MET A 80 -13.34 15.75 -2.00
C MET A 80 -13.10 14.69 -3.10
N GLY A 81 -12.15 13.78 -2.91
CA GLY A 81 -11.88 12.71 -3.85
C GLY A 81 -13.08 11.78 -4.09
N ASN A 82 -13.85 11.46 -3.04
CA ASN A 82 -15.09 10.70 -3.18
C ASN A 82 -16.17 11.51 -3.92
N GLN A 83 -16.35 12.78 -3.57
CA GLN A 83 -17.39 13.63 -4.11
C GLN A 83 -17.15 14.08 -5.55
N LEU A 84 -15.94 13.94 -6.09
CA LEU A 84 -15.71 14.08 -7.53
C LEU A 84 -16.62 13.13 -8.30
N ARG A 85 -16.70 11.86 -7.87
CA ARG A 85 -17.53 10.85 -8.54
C ARG A 85 -18.97 10.84 -8.06
N ALA A 86 -19.18 10.88 -6.75
CA ALA A 86 -20.50 10.76 -6.15
C ALA A 86 -21.35 12.05 -6.24
N GLY A 87 -20.71 13.19 -6.37
CA GLY A 87 -21.37 14.50 -6.39
C GLY A 87 -21.88 14.94 -7.77
N GLY A 88 -21.75 14.12 -8.81
CA GLY A 88 -22.07 14.49 -10.19
C GLY A 88 -21.19 15.62 -10.73
N THR A 89 -21.65 16.30 -11.77
CA THR A 89 -20.98 17.47 -12.34
C THR A 89 -21.88 18.70 -12.29
N THR A 90 -21.33 19.87 -12.66
CA THR A 90 -22.15 21.10 -12.76
C THR A 90 -23.23 21.02 -13.83
N SER A 91 -23.07 20.15 -14.83
CA SER A 91 -24.00 19.96 -15.94
C SER A 91 -24.89 18.72 -15.80
N LEU A 92 -24.44 17.70 -15.05
CA LEU A 92 -25.15 16.44 -14.84
C LEU A 92 -25.31 16.17 -13.34
N PRO A 93 -26.55 16.11 -12.83
CA PRO A 93 -26.82 15.64 -11.47
C PRO A 93 -26.30 14.21 -11.26
N PRO A 94 -26.01 13.79 -10.01
CA PRO A 94 -25.42 12.48 -9.71
C PRO A 94 -26.12 11.31 -10.38
N ASP A 95 -27.44 11.22 -10.27
CA ASP A 95 -28.23 10.11 -10.83
C ASP A 95 -28.15 10.06 -12.36
N LYS A 96 -28.12 11.24 -13.02
CA LYS A 96 -27.95 11.30 -14.48
C LYS A 96 -26.52 10.98 -14.91
N PHE A 97 -25.55 11.37 -14.11
CA PHE A 97 -24.16 10.97 -14.35
C PHE A 97 -23.98 9.45 -14.23
N ASP A 98 -24.62 8.81 -13.24
CA ASP A 98 -24.63 7.37 -13.06
C ASP A 98 -25.30 6.66 -14.23
N GLU A 99 -26.49 7.13 -14.67
CA GLU A 99 -27.20 6.59 -15.85
C GLU A 99 -26.34 6.63 -17.11
N GLU A 100 -25.61 7.74 -17.37
CA GLU A 100 -24.74 7.85 -18.54
C GLU A 100 -23.52 6.90 -18.45
N VAL A 101 -22.91 6.77 -17.26
CA VAL A 101 -21.80 5.84 -17.04
C VAL A 101 -22.25 4.39 -17.24
N ASP A 102 -23.41 4.02 -16.69
CA ASP A 102 -23.99 2.67 -16.82
C ASP A 102 -24.39 2.36 -18.28
N PHE A 103 -24.97 3.34 -18.99
CA PHE A 103 -25.31 3.20 -20.42
C PHE A 103 -24.09 2.88 -21.29
N LEU A 104 -22.91 3.43 -20.95
CA LEU A 104 -21.65 3.16 -21.63
C LEU A 104 -20.98 1.87 -21.16
N ALA A 105 -21.57 1.14 -20.21
CA ALA A 105 -20.90 0.03 -19.48
C ALA A 105 -19.49 0.42 -19.01
N ALA A 106 -19.34 1.68 -18.60
CA ALA A 106 -18.08 2.22 -18.13
C ALA A 106 -17.95 2.13 -16.62
N THR A 107 -16.72 2.23 -16.13
CA THR A 107 -16.44 2.40 -14.72
C THR A 107 -15.62 3.68 -14.54
N ILE A 108 -16.14 4.61 -13.74
CA ILE A 108 -15.43 5.83 -13.35
C ILE A 108 -15.34 5.85 -11.82
N ASN A 109 -14.15 6.06 -11.30
CA ASN A 109 -13.93 6.23 -9.87
C ASN A 109 -12.87 7.29 -9.58
N SER A 110 -12.87 7.80 -8.36
CA SER A 110 -11.90 8.77 -7.87
C SER A 110 -11.69 8.65 -6.37
N GLY A 111 -10.54 9.10 -5.90
CA GLY A 111 -10.21 9.10 -4.50
C GLY A 111 -8.95 9.91 -4.20
N VAL A 112 -8.77 10.24 -2.92
CA VAL A 112 -7.55 10.87 -2.41
C VAL A 112 -7.07 10.07 -1.22
N GLY A 113 -5.85 9.54 -1.34
CA GLY A 113 -5.13 8.86 -0.26
C GLY A 113 -4.18 9.81 0.48
N ASP A 114 -3.26 9.23 1.22
CA ASP A 114 -2.33 10.00 2.08
C ASP A 114 -1.48 11.01 1.30
N THR A 115 -0.91 10.60 0.17
CA THR A 115 0.06 11.40 -0.59
C THR A 115 -0.23 11.49 -2.08
N GLN A 116 -1.39 11.00 -2.51
CA GLN A 116 -1.75 10.94 -3.91
C GLN A 116 -3.26 10.94 -4.10
N GLY A 117 -3.74 11.69 -5.09
CA GLY A 117 -5.09 11.54 -5.64
C GLY A 117 -5.07 10.63 -6.86
N THR A 118 -6.19 9.94 -7.11
CA THR A 118 -6.38 9.09 -8.28
C THR A 118 -7.76 9.31 -8.88
N ALA A 119 -7.84 9.22 -10.21
CA ALA A 119 -9.11 9.07 -10.91
C ALA A 119 -8.92 8.05 -12.04
N ASN A 120 -9.90 7.18 -12.23
CA ASN A 120 -9.78 6.09 -13.19
C ASN A 120 -11.05 5.99 -14.02
N LEU A 121 -10.85 5.68 -15.30
CA LEU A 121 -11.88 5.35 -16.27
C LEU A 121 -11.54 4.00 -16.89
N ASN A 122 -12.52 3.10 -16.98
CA ASN A 122 -12.51 1.92 -17.85
C ASN A 122 -13.75 1.96 -18.71
N CYS A 123 -13.60 1.75 -20.03
CA CYS A 123 -14.72 1.73 -20.97
C CYS A 123 -14.40 0.90 -22.21
N LEU A 124 -15.43 0.63 -23.03
CA LEU A 124 -15.24 0.06 -24.34
C LEU A 124 -14.56 1.08 -25.29
N SER A 125 -13.66 0.60 -26.16
CA SER A 125 -12.93 1.46 -27.11
C SER A 125 -13.85 2.21 -28.08
N LYS A 126 -15.00 1.63 -28.47
CA LYS A 126 -15.99 2.30 -29.32
C LYS A 126 -16.67 3.51 -28.67
N ASP A 127 -16.71 3.55 -27.33
CA ASP A 127 -17.40 4.58 -26.54
C ASP A 127 -16.43 5.58 -25.89
N ILE A 128 -15.13 5.49 -26.21
CA ILE A 128 -14.05 6.25 -25.54
C ILE A 128 -14.27 7.77 -25.55
N ASP A 129 -14.79 8.34 -26.64
CA ASP A 129 -14.97 9.79 -26.73
C ASP A 129 -16.01 10.28 -25.74
N LYS A 130 -17.16 9.60 -25.62
CA LYS A 130 -18.21 9.93 -24.63
C LYS A 130 -17.75 9.68 -23.19
N ALA A 131 -17.07 8.55 -22.96
CA ALA A 131 -16.56 8.20 -21.65
C ALA A 131 -15.50 9.19 -21.14
N LEU A 132 -14.60 9.65 -22.05
CA LEU A 132 -13.63 10.71 -21.75
C LEU A 132 -14.29 12.05 -21.48
N ASP A 133 -15.35 12.41 -22.19
CA ASP A 133 -16.10 13.67 -21.94
C ASP A 133 -16.74 13.64 -20.54
N LEU A 134 -17.35 12.51 -20.11
CA LEU A 134 -17.86 12.33 -18.75
C LEU A 134 -16.74 12.38 -17.71
N PHE A 135 -15.65 11.67 -17.95
CA PHE A 135 -14.49 11.65 -17.07
C PHE A 135 -13.85 13.02 -16.91
N ALA A 136 -13.70 13.74 -18.03
CA ALA A 136 -13.20 15.12 -18.03
C ALA A 136 -14.11 16.06 -17.26
N SER A 137 -15.44 15.95 -17.43
CA SER A 137 -16.40 16.79 -16.73
C SER A 137 -16.36 16.56 -15.20
N MET A 138 -16.22 15.30 -14.76
CA MET A 138 -16.00 14.95 -13.35
C MET A 138 -14.74 15.62 -12.78
N LEU A 139 -13.65 15.56 -13.51
CA LEU A 139 -12.36 16.13 -13.06
C LEU A 139 -12.34 17.66 -13.12
N LYS A 140 -12.99 18.28 -14.10
CA LYS A 140 -12.88 19.71 -14.39
C LYS A 140 -13.95 20.54 -13.70
N THR A 141 -15.17 20.02 -13.66
CA THR A 141 -16.36 20.74 -13.19
C THR A 141 -17.24 19.87 -12.29
N PRO A 142 -16.70 19.34 -11.18
CA PRO A 142 -17.49 18.53 -10.26
C PRO A 142 -18.64 19.33 -9.64
N GLY A 143 -19.77 18.64 -9.42
CA GLY A 143 -20.99 19.25 -8.91
C GLY A 143 -20.96 19.54 -7.41
N PHE A 144 -20.34 18.64 -6.64
CA PHE A 144 -20.32 18.72 -5.16
C PHE A 144 -21.70 18.97 -4.58
N GLN A 145 -22.69 18.17 -4.96
CA GLN A 145 -24.06 18.37 -4.53
C GLN A 145 -24.22 18.14 -3.03
N GLN A 146 -25.00 19.02 -2.38
CA GLN A 146 -25.09 19.07 -0.91
C GLN A 146 -25.65 17.78 -0.31
N ASP A 147 -26.68 17.21 -0.92
CA ASP A 147 -27.29 15.94 -0.49
C ASP A 147 -26.28 14.77 -0.48
N ARG A 148 -25.37 14.72 -1.45
CA ARG A 148 -24.31 13.72 -1.54
C ARG A 148 -23.22 13.94 -0.50
N ILE A 149 -22.90 15.20 -0.20
CA ILE A 149 -22.00 15.57 0.90
C ILE A 149 -22.60 15.14 2.24
N ASP A 150 -23.87 15.40 2.47
CA ASP A 150 -24.57 15.05 3.71
C ASP A 150 -24.66 13.52 3.87
N LEU A 151 -24.93 12.80 2.78
CA LEU A 151 -24.91 11.34 2.77
C LEU A 151 -23.50 10.80 3.15
N TYR A 152 -22.43 11.34 2.54
CA TYR A 152 -21.06 10.96 2.88
C TYR A 152 -20.75 11.20 4.36
N LYS A 153 -21.12 12.37 4.91
CA LYS A 153 -20.90 12.69 6.33
C LYS A 153 -21.61 11.68 7.24
N ASN A 154 -22.86 11.37 6.95
CA ASN A 154 -23.63 10.39 7.73
C ASN A 154 -22.97 8.99 7.70
N GLN A 155 -22.57 8.52 6.51
CA GLN A 155 -21.89 7.23 6.36
C GLN A 155 -20.53 7.22 7.07
N ALA A 156 -19.76 8.31 6.99
CA ALA A 156 -18.48 8.45 7.67
C ALA A 156 -18.64 8.36 9.20
N VAL A 157 -19.63 9.05 9.77
CA VAL A 157 -19.93 9.01 11.23
C VAL A 157 -20.35 7.59 11.65
N GLN A 158 -21.23 6.93 10.90
CA GLN A 158 -21.61 5.54 11.18
C GLN A 158 -20.41 4.58 11.09
N GLY A 159 -19.49 4.81 10.14
CA GLY A 159 -18.25 4.06 10.06
C GLY A 159 -17.33 4.28 11.26
N MET A 160 -17.31 5.53 11.78
CA MET A 160 -16.53 5.88 12.98
C MET A 160 -17.01 5.13 14.23
N GLU A 161 -18.30 4.98 14.44
CA GLU A 161 -18.88 4.26 15.59
C GLU A 161 -18.32 2.83 15.72
N ARG A 162 -17.95 2.21 14.60
CA ARG A 162 -17.46 0.82 14.52
C ARG A 162 -15.92 0.67 14.57
N ARG A 163 -15.17 1.75 14.80
CA ARG A 163 -13.69 1.75 14.76
C ARG A 163 -13.02 0.82 15.75
N ASN A 164 -13.71 0.53 16.86
CA ASN A 164 -13.21 -0.33 17.93
C ASN A 164 -13.81 -1.74 17.90
N ASP A 165 -14.57 -2.10 16.85
CA ASP A 165 -15.22 -3.42 16.78
C ASP A 165 -14.24 -4.53 16.41
N LYS A 166 -13.27 -4.25 15.53
CA LYS A 166 -12.35 -5.24 14.97
C LYS A 166 -10.91 -5.00 15.40
N THR A 167 -10.25 -6.10 15.81
CA THR A 167 -8.82 -6.07 16.22
C THR A 167 -7.90 -5.55 15.11
N GLU A 168 -8.23 -5.79 13.83
CA GLU A 168 -7.47 -5.30 12.68
C GLU A 168 -7.41 -3.77 12.65
N GLY A 169 -8.56 -3.13 12.76
CA GLY A 169 -8.66 -1.66 12.75
C GLY A 169 -7.96 -1.03 13.94
N ILE A 170 -8.11 -1.63 15.11
CA ILE A 170 -7.42 -1.21 16.34
C ILE A 170 -5.90 -1.34 16.15
N GLN A 171 -5.42 -2.51 15.70
CA GLN A 171 -4.00 -2.75 15.47
C GLN A 171 -3.39 -1.77 14.48
N ALA A 172 -4.02 -1.58 13.32
CA ALA A 172 -3.52 -0.68 12.27
C ALA A 172 -3.38 0.77 12.79
N ARG A 173 -4.38 1.26 13.52
CA ARG A 173 -4.37 2.59 14.11
C ARG A 173 -3.27 2.75 15.16
N GLU A 174 -3.23 1.88 16.15
CA GLU A 174 -2.26 2.00 17.24
C GLU A 174 -0.83 1.73 16.77
N TRP A 175 -0.67 0.81 15.81
CA TRP A 175 0.63 0.59 15.17
C TRP A 175 1.14 1.82 14.43
N GLY A 176 0.28 2.47 13.65
CA GLY A 176 0.62 3.73 12.98
C GLY A 176 1.08 4.81 13.97
N ARG A 177 0.35 4.98 15.07
CA ARG A 177 0.66 5.95 16.11
C ARG A 177 1.99 5.64 16.82
N LEU A 178 2.25 4.39 17.17
CA LEU A 178 3.49 3.96 17.79
C LEU A 178 4.69 4.17 16.87
N MET A 179 4.52 3.98 15.55
CA MET A 179 5.60 4.13 14.58
C MET A 179 5.87 5.58 14.17
N ARG A 180 4.84 6.44 14.08
CA ARG A 180 4.97 7.79 13.50
C ARG A 180 4.55 8.91 14.43
N GLY A 181 4.02 8.59 15.62
CA GLY A 181 3.50 9.56 16.59
C GLY A 181 2.11 10.09 16.23
N ASP A 182 1.51 10.81 17.17
CA ASP A 182 0.13 11.29 17.10
C ASP A 182 -0.08 12.51 16.21
N GLN A 183 1.02 13.19 15.87
CA GLN A 183 0.98 14.47 15.14
C GLN A 183 1.26 14.33 13.64
N HIS A 184 1.59 13.13 13.17
CA HIS A 184 1.83 12.91 11.76
C HIS A 184 0.50 12.75 11.01
N PHE A 185 0.36 13.38 9.85
CA PHE A 185 -0.89 13.39 9.09
C PHE A 185 -1.45 11.97 8.81
N SER A 186 -0.59 10.97 8.61
CA SER A 186 -1.02 9.59 8.34
C SER A 186 -1.53 8.83 9.58
N THR A 187 -1.45 9.43 10.75
CA THR A 187 -1.93 8.84 12.01
C THR A 187 -3.06 9.64 12.64
N ILE A 188 -3.28 10.86 12.16
CA ILE A 188 -4.41 11.68 12.58
C ILE A 188 -5.68 11.08 12.00
N SER A 189 -6.56 10.60 12.88
CA SER A 189 -7.86 10.07 12.48
C SER A 189 -8.87 11.20 12.30
N THR A 190 -9.71 11.07 11.29
CA THR A 190 -10.90 11.94 11.17
C THR A 190 -11.79 11.79 12.39
N THR A 191 -12.44 12.85 12.83
CA THR A 191 -13.41 12.85 13.93
C THR A 191 -14.78 13.26 13.44
N LYS A 192 -15.82 13.00 14.26
CA LYS A 192 -17.17 13.50 13.94
C LYS A 192 -17.14 15.01 13.71
N SER A 193 -16.47 15.76 14.59
CA SER A 193 -16.38 17.23 14.46
C SER A 193 -15.62 17.68 13.22
N SER A 194 -14.51 17.01 12.85
CA SER A 194 -13.77 17.38 11.63
C SER A 194 -14.62 17.15 10.39
N ILE A 195 -15.33 16.01 10.28
CA ILE A 195 -16.19 15.68 9.13
C ILE A 195 -17.41 16.63 9.06
N GLU A 196 -18.08 16.88 10.19
CA GLU A 196 -19.25 17.79 10.24
C GLU A 196 -18.87 19.22 9.87
N SER A 197 -17.65 19.66 10.20
CA SER A 197 -17.15 21.00 9.90
C SER A 197 -16.86 21.25 8.41
N LEU A 198 -16.71 20.18 7.60
CA LEU A 198 -16.44 20.32 6.17
C LEU A 198 -17.63 20.91 5.45
N THR A 199 -17.37 21.89 4.60
CA THR A 199 -18.40 22.56 3.79
C THR A 199 -18.20 22.25 2.31
N ARG A 200 -19.24 22.45 1.51
CA ARG A 200 -19.14 22.40 0.05
C ARG A 200 -18.05 23.35 -0.48
N GLN A 201 -17.90 24.52 0.13
CA GLN A 201 -16.89 25.48 -0.26
C GLN A 201 -15.46 24.96 -0.02
N ASP A 202 -15.22 24.23 1.08
CA ASP A 202 -13.93 23.60 1.34
C ASP A 202 -13.54 22.62 0.22
N LEU A 203 -14.51 21.81 -0.27
CA LEU A 203 -14.27 20.88 -1.37
C LEU A 203 -13.93 21.62 -2.66
N ILE A 204 -14.66 22.67 -2.98
CA ILE A 204 -14.44 23.53 -4.16
C ILE A 204 -13.04 24.16 -4.10
N ASP A 205 -12.63 24.69 -2.96
CA ASP A 205 -11.35 25.36 -2.78
C ASP A 205 -10.18 24.37 -2.87
N PHE A 206 -10.34 23.19 -2.25
CA PHE A 206 -9.34 22.11 -2.36
C PHE A 206 -9.20 21.63 -3.81
N HIS A 207 -10.31 21.40 -4.49
CA HIS A 207 -10.33 21.01 -5.90
C HIS A 207 -9.64 22.06 -6.78
N LYS A 208 -10.04 23.34 -6.70
CA LYS A 208 -9.44 24.42 -7.48
C LYS A 208 -7.94 24.55 -7.27
N LYS A 209 -7.47 24.27 -6.04
CA LYS A 209 -6.07 24.42 -5.68
C LYS A 209 -5.19 23.30 -6.20
N TYR A 210 -5.69 22.05 -6.20
CA TYR A 210 -4.85 20.86 -6.44
C TYR A 210 -5.23 20.07 -7.70
N TYR A 211 -6.45 20.21 -8.23
CA TYR A 211 -6.92 19.49 -9.40
C TYR A 211 -6.80 20.36 -10.66
N HIS A 212 -5.65 20.31 -11.28
CA HIS A 212 -5.36 20.99 -12.54
C HIS A 212 -4.28 20.22 -13.32
N PRO A 213 -4.22 20.38 -14.66
CA PRO A 213 -3.32 19.58 -15.51
C PRO A 213 -1.86 19.58 -15.07
N GLY A 214 -1.34 20.67 -14.51
CA GLY A 214 0.05 20.75 -14.02
C GLY A 214 0.39 19.79 -12.86
N GLY A 215 -0.62 19.26 -12.17
CA GLY A 215 -0.48 18.26 -11.12
C GLY A 215 -0.70 16.81 -11.56
N PHE A 216 -1.01 16.57 -12.86
CA PHE A 216 -1.44 15.27 -13.36
C PHE A 216 -0.31 14.48 -14.04
N ILE A 217 -0.36 13.17 -13.85
CA ILE A 217 0.38 12.19 -14.64
C ILE A 217 -0.63 11.14 -15.08
N LEU A 218 -0.63 10.76 -16.34
CA LEU A 218 -1.58 9.83 -16.92
C LEU A 218 -0.94 8.47 -17.19
N ALA A 219 -1.68 7.40 -16.96
CA ALA A 219 -1.41 6.06 -17.47
C ALA A 219 -2.61 5.63 -18.32
N VAL A 220 -2.39 5.33 -19.58
CA VAL A 220 -3.45 4.91 -20.51
C VAL A 220 -3.06 3.61 -21.18
N SER A 221 -3.96 2.65 -21.17
CA SER A 221 -3.72 1.33 -21.80
C SER A 221 -4.98 0.79 -22.47
N GLY A 222 -4.79 -0.04 -23.48
CA GLY A 222 -5.88 -0.72 -24.15
C GLY A 222 -5.95 -0.49 -25.65
N ASP A 223 -7.15 -0.68 -26.20
CA ASP A 223 -7.42 -0.69 -27.64
C ASP A 223 -7.59 0.72 -28.21
N PHE A 224 -6.46 1.31 -28.58
CA PHE A 224 -6.39 2.62 -29.24
C PHE A 224 -5.11 2.74 -30.06
N LYS A 225 -5.08 3.71 -30.96
CA LYS A 225 -3.83 4.19 -31.61
C LYS A 225 -3.27 5.36 -30.82
N THR A 226 -1.98 5.33 -30.51
CA THR A 226 -1.30 6.35 -29.70
C THR A 226 -1.53 7.77 -30.22
N SER A 227 -1.43 8.00 -31.54
CA SER A 227 -1.64 9.34 -32.13
C SER A 227 -3.06 9.86 -31.92
N GLU A 228 -4.07 9.00 -32.05
CA GLU A 228 -5.47 9.35 -31.82
C GLU A 228 -5.73 9.63 -30.35
N MET A 229 -5.17 8.80 -29.45
CA MET A 229 -5.31 8.98 -28.01
C MET A 229 -4.67 10.29 -27.53
N ILE A 230 -3.50 10.65 -28.05
CA ILE A 230 -2.89 11.96 -27.74
C ILE A 230 -3.87 13.09 -28.08
N SER A 231 -4.47 13.08 -29.29
CA SER A 231 -5.43 14.10 -29.71
C SER A 231 -6.67 14.16 -28.80
N ARG A 232 -7.17 12.99 -28.35
CA ARG A 232 -8.29 12.89 -27.39
C ARG A 232 -7.93 13.48 -26.02
N LEU A 233 -6.75 13.16 -25.51
CA LEU A 233 -6.28 13.69 -24.23
C LEU A 233 -6.02 15.21 -24.31
N GLU A 234 -5.47 15.72 -25.40
CA GLU A 234 -5.29 17.16 -25.61
C GLU A 234 -6.64 17.89 -25.67
N LYS A 235 -7.65 17.31 -26.36
CA LYS A 235 -9.02 17.82 -26.38
C LYS A 235 -9.62 17.82 -24.96
N MET A 236 -9.41 16.74 -24.18
CA MET A 236 -9.86 16.64 -22.78
C MET A 236 -9.37 17.81 -21.94
N PHE A 237 -8.12 18.25 -22.14
CA PHE A 237 -7.53 19.36 -21.40
C PHE A 237 -7.77 20.74 -22.01
N GLN A 238 -8.43 20.84 -23.16
CA GLN A 238 -8.67 22.11 -23.82
C GLN A 238 -9.42 23.09 -22.92
N GLY A 239 -8.89 24.31 -22.79
CA GLY A 239 -9.48 25.37 -21.97
C GLY A 239 -9.37 25.12 -20.44
N TRP A 240 -8.60 24.11 -20.02
CA TRP A 240 -8.28 23.89 -18.61
C TRP A 240 -6.89 24.47 -18.29
N PRO A 241 -6.80 25.54 -17.48
CA PRO A 241 -5.51 26.18 -17.23
C PRO A 241 -4.52 25.22 -16.56
N THR A 242 -3.30 25.16 -17.07
CA THR A 242 -2.19 24.47 -16.42
C THR A 242 -1.59 25.41 -15.38
N LEU A 243 -1.98 25.21 -14.12
CA LEU A 243 -1.42 25.97 -13.01
C LEU A 243 -0.07 25.37 -12.59
N THR A 244 0.84 26.22 -12.14
CA THR A 244 2.13 25.82 -11.55
C THR A 244 2.07 25.87 -10.03
N THR A 245 0.96 25.41 -9.44
CA THR A 245 0.83 25.39 -7.97
C THR A 245 1.88 24.48 -7.38
N SER A 246 2.78 25.05 -6.58
CA SER A 246 3.74 24.25 -5.82
C SER A 246 2.99 23.45 -4.75
N VAL A 247 2.96 22.15 -4.91
CA VAL A 247 2.42 21.27 -3.87
C VAL A 247 3.48 21.15 -2.77
N PRO A 248 3.12 21.40 -1.49
CA PRO A 248 4.05 21.25 -0.37
C PRO A 248 4.68 19.85 -0.34
N THR A 249 5.92 19.78 0.15
CA THR A 249 6.57 18.47 0.37
C THR A 249 5.83 17.69 1.45
N VAL A 250 5.75 16.37 1.26
CA VAL A 250 5.13 15.48 2.25
C VAL A 250 5.91 15.56 3.56
N PRO A 251 5.26 15.85 4.71
CA PRO A 251 5.92 15.97 6.00
C PRO A 251 6.53 14.63 6.43
N LYS A 252 7.70 14.71 7.09
CA LYS A 252 8.30 13.53 7.73
C LYS A 252 7.78 13.41 9.17
N PRO A 253 7.63 12.18 9.70
CA PRO A 253 7.32 12.01 11.11
C PRO A 253 8.40 12.64 11.99
N MET A 254 7.98 13.42 12.98
CA MET A 254 8.85 13.95 14.06
C MET A 254 8.51 13.20 15.35
N HIS A 255 8.86 11.92 15.41
CA HIS A 255 8.55 11.05 16.52
C HIS A 255 9.76 10.20 16.88
N THR A 256 10.04 10.10 18.18
CA THR A 256 11.04 9.16 18.70
C THR A 256 10.33 7.88 19.08
N LEU A 257 10.73 6.78 18.47
CA LEU A 257 10.18 5.47 18.75
C LEU A 257 10.55 5.05 20.17
N GLU A 258 9.56 4.64 20.95
CA GLU A 258 9.75 4.11 22.31
C GLU A 258 9.62 2.59 22.30
N PRO A 259 10.75 1.83 22.38
CA PRO A 259 10.70 0.38 22.40
C PRO A 259 9.97 -0.15 23.64
N GLY A 260 9.17 -1.18 23.47
CA GLY A 260 8.44 -1.76 24.60
C GLY A 260 7.31 -2.67 24.14
N VAL A 261 6.58 -3.20 25.12
CA VAL A 261 5.39 -4.02 24.92
C VAL A 261 4.14 -3.20 25.21
N TYR A 262 3.30 -3.07 24.21
CA TYR A 262 2.05 -2.31 24.23
C TYR A 262 0.87 -3.26 24.04
N MET A 263 -0.18 -3.07 24.81
CA MET A 263 -1.36 -3.93 24.73
C MET A 263 -2.65 -3.10 24.68
N VAL A 264 -3.54 -3.50 23.77
CA VAL A 264 -4.92 -2.98 23.70
C VAL A 264 -5.89 -4.09 24.06
N ASN A 265 -6.75 -3.83 25.04
CA ASN A 265 -7.72 -4.82 25.48
C ASN A 265 -8.95 -4.86 24.55
N LYS A 266 -9.23 -6.06 24.03
CA LYS A 266 -10.45 -6.44 23.31
C LYS A 266 -10.87 -7.81 23.88
N SER A 267 -11.60 -7.78 25.00
CA SER A 267 -11.87 -8.97 25.83
C SER A 267 -12.85 -9.97 25.21
N ASP A 268 -13.62 -9.56 24.20
CA ASP A 268 -14.62 -10.37 23.50
C ASP A 268 -14.05 -11.22 22.35
N VAL A 269 -12.71 -11.31 22.24
CA VAL A 269 -12.03 -12.13 21.23
C VAL A 269 -11.14 -13.19 21.88
N ASN A 270 -11.00 -14.35 21.23
CA ASN A 270 -10.18 -15.47 21.72
C ASN A 270 -8.78 -15.54 21.06
N GLN A 271 -8.48 -14.61 20.15
CA GLN A 271 -7.19 -14.51 19.47
C GLN A 271 -6.56 -13.15 19.73
N GLY A 272 -5.25 -13.16 19.92
CA GLY A 272 -4.42 -11.97 19.94
C GLY A 272 -3.76 -11.73 18.61
N ARG A 273 -3.80 -10.48 18.17
CA ARG A 273 -3.14 -9.99 16.95
C ARG A 273 -1.89 -9.22 17.37
N VAL A 274 -0.75 -9.58 16.81
CA VAL A 274 0.54 -8.97 17.18
C VAL A 274 1.18 -8.31 15.96
N SER A 275 1.72 -7.11 16.16
CA SER A 275 2.70 -6.45 15.29
C SER A 275 3.95 -6.16 16.12
N MET A 276 5.11 -6.44 15.57
CA MET A 276 6.39 -6.09 16.18
C MET A 276 7.36 -5.55 15.14
N GLY A 277 8.14 -4.53 15.50
CA GLY A 277 9.08 -3.93 14.57
C GLY A 277 9.57 -2.56 14.97
N HIS A 278 10.12 -1.87 14.01
CA HIS A 278 10.74 -0.54 14.14
C HIS A 278 10.70 0.19 12.79
N LEU A 279 11.22 1.42 12.73
CA LEU A 279 11.35 2.13 11.46
C LEU A 279 12.27 1.38 10.51
N GLY A 280 11.87 1.31 9.24
CA GLY A 280 12.65 0.77 8.14
C GLY A 280 13.57 1.81 7.50
N THR A 281 13.60 1.85 6.16
CA THR A 281 14.45 2.79 5.42
C THR A 281 13.71 3.44 4.26
N MET A 282 14.38 4.40 3.61
CA MET A 282 13.93 4.94 2.32
C MET A 282 14.19 3.94 1.20
N ARG A 283 13.37 3.96 0.14
CA ARG A 283 13.49 3.06 -1.01
C ARG A 283 14.78 3.24 -1.83
N ASP A 284 15.43 4.40 -1.73
CA ASP A 284 16.68 4.68 -2.42
C ASP A 284 17.92 4.25 -1.61
N ASN A 285 17.70 3.49 -0.51
CA ASN A 285 18.77 2.91 0.27
C ASN A 285 19.64 1.98 -0.60
N PRO A 286 20.97 2.11 -0.60
CA PRO A 286 21.86 1.24 -1.38
C PRO A 286 21.73 -0.25 -1.01
N ASP A 287 21.31 -0.56 0.21
CA ASP A 287 21.10 -1.93 0.69
C ASP A 287 19.68 -2.49 0.33
N TYR A 288 18.90 -1.78 -0.48
CA TYR A 288 17.53 -2.14 -0.87
C TYR A 288 17.40 -3.61 -1.31
N TYR A 289 18.25 -4.07 -2.20
CA TYR A 289 18.17 -5.43 -2.79
C TYR A 289 18.48 -6.51 -1.76
N ALA A 290 19.51 -6.32 -0.96
CA ALA A 290 19.87 -7.24 0.12
C ALA A 290 18.79 -7.28 1.22
N LEU A 291 18.17 -6.14 1.53
CA LEU A 291 17.07 -6.05 2.49
C LEU A 291 15.81 -6.75 1.98
N ASN A 292 15.50 -6.69 0.68
CA ASN A 292 14.39 -7.45 0.11
C ASN A 292 14.61 -8.96 0.24
N ILE A 293 15.81 -9.46 -0.10
CA ILE A 293 16.13 -10.89 0.02
C ILE A 293 16.14 -11.31 1.49
N MET A 294 16.70 -10.50 2.38
CA MET A 294 16.66 -10.73 3.83
C MET A 294 15.24 -10.89 4.36
N ASP A 295 14.34 -9.97 3.99
CA ASP A 295 12.95 -10.02 4.45
C ASP A 295 12.17 -11.19 3.83
N ASP A 296 12.39 -11.49 2.55
CA ASP A 296 11.77 -12.62 1.87
C ASP A 296 12.11 -13.95 2.59
N ILE A 297 13.37 -14.15 2.96
CA ILE A 297 13.81 -15.33 3.74
C ILE A 297 13.22 -15.30 5.15
N LEU A 298 13.21 -14.13 5.81
CA LEU A 298 12.76 -14.02 7.19
C LEU A 298 11.25 -14.28 7.33
N GLY A 299 10.42 -13.57 6.55
CA GLY A 299 8.97 -13.64 6.71
C GLY A 299 8.15 -13.21 5.49
N GLY A 300 8.76 -12.58 4.47
CA GLY A 300 8.08 -12.08 3.27
C GLY A 300 7.79 -13.16 2.23
N GLY A 301 8.57 -14.22 2.17
CA GLY A 301 8.48 -15.29 1.16
C GLY A 301 7.35 -16.31 1.37
N GLY A 302 6.36 -15.99 2.21
CA GLY A 302 5.22 -16.86 2.45
C GLY A 302 5.62 -18.19 3.10
N PHE A 303 5.15 -19.32 2.56
CA PHE A 303 5.36 -20.65 3.15
C PHE A 303 6.81 -21.11 3.23
N THR A 304 7.70 -20.54 2.46
CA THR A 304 9.13 -20.87 2.47
C THR A 304 9.93 -20.02 3.45
N SER A 305 9.32 -18.99 4.04
CA SER A 305 9.98 -18.11 4.99
C SER A 305 10.09 -18.73 6.39
N ARG A 306 11.11 -18.32 7.14
CA ARG A 306 11.42 -18.85 8.47
C ARG A 306 10.30 -18.64 9.46
N ILE A 307 9.76 -17.41 9.54
CA ILE A 307 8.67 -17.07 10.48
C ILE A 307 7.43 -17.92 10.19
N MET A 308 7.02 -18.03 8.92
CA MET A 308 5.85 -18.81 8.55
C MET A 308 6.05 -20.30 8.87
N SER A 309 7.20 -20.87 8.50
CA SER A 309 7.52 -22.28 8.76
C SER A 309 7.49 -22.59 10.26
N ARG A 310 8.16 -21.77 11.06
CA ARG A 310 8.25 -22.01 12.51
C ARG A 310 6.91 -21.80 13.23
N VAL A 311 6.23 -20.67 12.98
CA VAL A 311 5.01 -20.33 13.74
C VAL A 311 3.81 -21.16 13.29
N ARG A 312 3.70 -21.45 11.97
CA ARG A 312 2.56 -22.18 11.41
C ARG A 312 2.83 -23.67 11.29
N SER A 313 3.88 -24.06 10.57
CA SER A 313 4.07 -25.46 10.18
C SER A 313 4.60 -26.32 11.31
N ASP A 314 5.59 -25.82 12.06
CA ASP A 314 6.23 -26.58 13.12
C ASP A 314 5.43 -26.56 14.41
N GLU A 315 4.96 -25.38 14.83
CA GLU A 315 4.32 -25.18 16.14
C GLU A 315 2.79 -25.04 16.07
N GLY A 316 2.20 -24.85 14.89
CA GLY A 316 0.76 -24.74 14.71
C GLY A 316 0.08 -23.57 15.44
N LEU A 317 0.83 -22.50 15.74
CA LEU A 317 0.37 -21.40 16.58
C LEU A 317 -0.49 -20.37 15.84
N ALA A 318 -0.28 -20.22 14.53
CA ALA A 318 -0.97 -19.22 13.72
C ALA A 318 -1.30 -19.76 12.32
N TYR A 319 -2.40 -19.29 11.75
CA TYR A 319 -2.72 -19.56 10.34
C TYR A 319 -1.82 -18.77 9.40
N SER A 320 -1.46 -17.55 9.77
CA SER A 320 -0.58 -16.66 9.01
C SER A 320 0.36 -15.93 9.94
N ALA A 321 1.63 -15.92 9.58
CA ALA A 321 2.70 -15.18 10.23
C ALA A 321 3.72 -14.76 9.18
N GLY A 322 4.36 -13.61 9.35
CA GLY A 322 5.35 -13.16 8.37
C GLY A 322 5.96 -11.81 8.74
N SER A 323 6.80 -11.29 7.86
CA SER A 323 7.37 -9.95 7.97
C SER A 323 7.27 -9.18 6.66
N ASN A 324 7.44 -7.87 6.77
CA ASN A 324 7.58 -6.96 5.66
C ASN A 324 8.58 -5.85 6.03
N TYR A 325 9.66 -5.73 5.26
CA TYR A 325 10.59 -4.63 5.41
C TYR A 325 10.17 -3.46 4.51
N GLY A 326 9.46 -2.50 5.09
CA GLY A 326 8.92 -1.35 4.35
C GLY A 326 9.98 -0.35 3.91
N PHE A 327 9.88 0.08 2.65
CA PHE A 327 10.71 1.12 2.04
C PHE A 327 9.89 2.37 1.76
N GLY A 328 10.20 3.45 2.46
CA GLY A 328 9.46 4.70 2.30
C GLY A 328 9.82 5.48 1.03
N VAL A 329 8.86 6.23 0.52
CA VAL A 329 9.06 7.13 -0.62
C VAL A 329 9.40 8.55 -0.13
N TYR A 330 8.70 9.04 0.87
CA TYR A 330 8.80 10.41 1.38
C TYR A 330 9.46 10.47 2.76
N TYR A 331 9.35 9.41 3.54
CA TYR A 331 9.93 9.20 4.86
C TYR A 331 10.20 7.71 5.05
N ASP A 332 10.93 7.35 6.10
CA ASP A 332 11.31 5.95 6.32
C ASP A 332 10.08 5.04 6.40
N GLY A 333 10.20 3.86 5.78
CA GLY A 333 9.23 2.80 5.91
C GLY A 333 9.22 2.19 7.30
N VAL A 334 8.58 1.03 7.44
CA VAL A 334 8.50 0.30 8.72
C VAL A 334 8.85 -1.16 8.48
N PHE A 335 9.80 -1.69 9.24
CA PHE A 335 9.93 -3.14 9.39
C PHE A 335 8.85 -3.63 10.35
N GLN A 336 8.06 -4.58 9.92
CA GLN A 336 6.98 -5.16 10.73
C GLN A 336 6.93 -6.67 10.55
N ALA A 337 7.07 -7.43 11.63
CA ALA A 337 6.64 -8.81 11.69
C ALA A 337 5.26 -8.88 12.36
N SER A 338 4.38 -9.75 11.88
CA SER A 338 3.01 -9.85 12.39
C SER A 338 2.47 -11.27 12.32
N PHE A 339 1.56 -11.58 13.24
CA PHE A 339 0.80 -12.83 13.27
C PHE A 339 -0.50 -12.66 14.05
N GLN A 340 -1.37 -13.66 13.94
CA GLN A 340 -2.57 -13.81 14.77
C GLN A 340 -2.59 -15.22 15.36
N SER A 341 -2.68 -15.32 16.68
CA SER A 341 -2.63 -16.58 17.43
C SER A 341 -3.70 -16.62 18.53
N LYS A 342 -4.00 -17.81 19.06
CA LYS A 342 -4.84 -17.90 20.26
C LYS A 342 -4.24 -17.07 21.39
N SER A 343 -5.09 -16.37 22.16
CA SER A 343 -4.61 -15.47 23.23
C SER A 343 -3.56 -16.10 24.17
N PRO A 344 -3.70 -17.36 24.66
CA PRO A 344 -2.69 -17.96 25.53
C PRO A 344 -1.34 -18.24 24.85
N THR A 345 -1.29 -18.38 23.53
CA THR A 345 -0.07 -18.74 22.79
C THR A 345 0.64 -17.54 22.14
N VAL A 346 0.13 -16.33 22.34
CA VAL A 346 0.72 -15.09 21.79
C VAL A 346 2.18 -14.90 22.23
N ALA A 347 2.48 -15.14 23.51
CA ALA A 347 3.84 -14.98 24.03
C ALA A 347 4.84 -15.97 23.40
N GLN A 348 4.41 -17.23 23.18
CA GLN A 348 5.23 -18.25 22.53
C GLN A 348 5.49 -17.86 21.06
N ALA A 349 4.47 -17.48 20.31
CA ALA A 349 4.64 -17.06 18.92
C ALA A 349 5.53 -15.81 18.80
N THR A 350 5.40 -14.85 19.73
CA THR A 350 6.29 -13.69 19.82
C THR A 350 7.75 -14.09 20.03
N ALA A 351 8.01 -15.04 20.95
CA ALA A 351 9.36 -15.55 21.20
C ALA A 351 10.00 -16.16 19.94
N ILE A 352 9.24 -16.98 19.22
CA ILE A 352 9.70 -17.63 17.98
C ILE A 352 10.05 -16.59 16.91
N VAL A 353 9.22 -15.59 16.71
CA VAL A 353 9.52 -14.51 15.74
C VAL A 353 10.81 -13.78 16.11
N LEU A 354 10.99 -13.43 17.38
CA LEU A 354 12.22 -12.77 17.85
C LEU A 354 13.44 -13.69 17.73
N GLU A 355 13.28 -14.99 17.96
CA GLU A 355 14.33 -16.00 17.74
C GLU A 355 14.78 -16.04 16.26
N GLU A 356 13.85 -16.08 15.31
CA GLU A 356 14.18 -16.09 13.89
C GLU A 356 14.82 -14.77 13.43
N ILE A 357 14.38 -13.63 13.99
CA ILE A 357 15.05 -12.33 13.76
C ILE A 357 16.50 -12.36 14.27
N GLU A 358 16.74 -12.94 15.46
CA GLU A 358 18.11 -13.04 15.97
C GLU A 358 18.97 -14.05 15.20
N LYS A 359 18.40 -15.16 14.77
CA LYS A 359 19.09 -16.14 13.91
C LYS A 359 19.56 -15.52 12.60
N ILE A 360 18.72 -14.79 11.86
CA ILE A 360 19.12 -14.18 10.59
C ILE A 360 20.17 -13.07 10.79
N ARG A 361 20.22 -12.46 11.98
CA ARG A 361 21.25 -11.47 12.36
C ARG A 361 22.59 -12.09 12.75
N THR A 362 22.61 -13.33 13.22
CA THR A 362 23.80 -13.96 13.78
C THR A 362 24.37 -15.09 12.93
N GLN A 363 23.54 -15.67 12.07
CA GLN A 363 23.91 -16.80 11.23
C GLN A 363 23.66 -16.49 9.77
N LYS A 364 24.57 -16.96 8.89
CA LYS A 364 24.32 -16.88 7.44
C LYS A 364 23.11 -17.72 7.07
N VAL A 365 22.35 -17.22 6.10
CA VAL A 365 21.31 -18.01 5.45
C VAL A 365 21.94 -19.19 4.70
N THR A 366 21.20 -20.27 4.52
CA THR A 366 21.63 -21.40 3.74
C THR A 366 21.66 -21.05 2.24
N GLN A 367 22.39 -21.80 1.46
CA GLN A 367 22.42 -21.64 0.01
C GLN A 367 21.03 -21.87 -0.61
N GLU A 368 20.27 -22.84 -0.09
CA GLU A 368 18.91 -23.14 -0.54
C GLU A 368 17.94 -21.97 -0.28
N GLU A 369 17.97 -21.36 0.92
CA GLU A 369 17.16 -20.18 1.24
C GLU A 369 17.49 -19.01 0.31
N LEU A 370 18.78 -18.75 0.12
CA LEU A 370 19.25 -17.66 -0.74
C LEU A 370 18.81 -17.85 -2.19
N GLU A 371 19.06 -19.02 -2.76
CA GLU A 371 18.69 -19.36 -4.15
C GLU A 371 17.18 -19.32 -4.35
N THR A 372 16.40 -19.85 -3.41
CA THR A 372 14.94 -19.83 -3.46
C THR A 372 14.41 -18.40 -3.51
N SER A 373 14.89 -17.52 -2.61
CA SER A 373 14.48 -16.13 -2.55
C SER A 373 14.91 -15.33 -3.80
N ILE A 374 16.17 -15.46 -4.23
CA ILE A 374 16.66 -14.82 -5.45
C ILE A 374 15.85 -15.27 -6.68
N ASN A 375 15.65 -16.57 -6.83
CA ASN A 375 14.91 -17.11 -7.97
C ASN A 375 13.45 -16.63 -7.94
N SER A 376 12.79 -16.64 -6.78
CA SER A 376 11.44 -16.10 -6.62
C SER A 376 11.36 -14.65 -7.10
N ALA A 377 12.25 -13.79 -6.61
CA ALA A 377 12.26 -12.37 -6.99
C ALA A 377 12.54 -12.14 -8.49
N VAL A 378 13.44 -12.94 -9.07
CA VAL A 378 13.81 -12.84 -10.50
C VAL A 378 12.71 -13.38 -11.42
N GLU A 379 12.09 -14.51 -11.06
CA GLU A 379 11.08 -15.16 -11.90
C GLU A 379 9.71 -14.44 -11.82
N VAL A 380 9.41 -13.79 -10.70
CA VAL A 380 8.21 -12.96 -10.55
C VAL A 380 8.34 -11.60 -11.23
N PHE A 381 9.58 -11.14 -11.50
CA PHE A 381 9.85 -9.81 -12.06
C PHE A 381 9.02 -9.45 -13.32
N PRO A 382 8.80 -10.34 -14.33
CA PRO A 382 7.98 -10.00 -15.49
C PRO A 382 6.54 -9.58 -15.16
N ARG A 383 6.00 -9.97 -13.99
CA ARG A 383 4.65 -9.60 -13.57
C ARG A 383 4.45 -8.09 -13.40
N TYR A 384 5.51 -7.34 -13.10
CA TYR A 384 5.44 -5.87 -13.05
C TYR A 384 5.08 -5.25 -14.39
N PHE A 385 5.24 -5.97 -15.48
CA PHE A 385 5.02 -5.52 -16.85
C PHE A 385 4.17 -6.51 -17.67
N ALA A 386 3.35 -7.32 -16.99
CA ALA A 386 2.62 -8.41 -17.64
C ALA A 386 1.49 -7.94 -18.57
N THR A 387 0.96 -6.74 -18.36
CA THR A 387 -0.11 -6.15 -19.17
C THR A 387 0.24 -4.72 -19.55
N ALA A 388 -0.38 -4.20 -20.61
CA ALA A 388 -0.24 -2.80 -21.00
C ALA A 388 -0.57 -1.83 -19.85
N GLY A 389 -1.62 -2.15 -19.08
CA GLY A 389 -2.00 -1.39 -17.87
C GLY A 389 -0.91 -1.39 -16.80
N ALA A 390 -0.29 -2.56 -16.55
CA ALA A 390 0.82 -2.67 -15.61
C ALA A 390 2.04 -1.86 -16.06
N ILE A 391 2.36 -1.88 -17.35
CA ILE A 391 3.46 -1.08 -17.94
C ILE A 391 3.21 0.41 -17.75
N ALA A 392 2.06 0.91 -18.22
CA ALA A 392 1.72 2.32 -18.13
C ALA A 392 1.63 2.80 -16.67
N GLY A 393 0.99 2.01 -15.79
CA GLY A 393 0.83 2.32 -14.37
C GLY A 393 2.17 2.35 -13.62
N THR A 394 3.05 1.37 -13.87
CA THR A 394 4.39 1.32 -13.25
C THR A 394 5.19 2.57 -13.59
N PHE A 395 5.26 2.95 -14.86
CA PHE A 395 6.04 4.12 -15.27
C PHE A 395 5.40 5.45 -14.83
N ALA A 396 4.07 5.55 -14.83
CA ALA A 396 3.39 6.71 -14.28
C ALA A 396 3.65 6.90 -12.78
N ASN A 397 3.65 5.80 -12.02
CA ASN A 397 3.99 5.83 -10.60
C ASN A 397 5.48 6.16 -10.37
N ASP A 398 6.37 5.68 -11.21
CA ASP A 398 7.80 6.01 -11.15
C ASP A 398 8.04 7.50 -11.44
N GLU A 399 7.37 8.08 -12.44
CA GLU A 399 7.38 9.52 -12.73
C GLU A 399 6.82 10.31 -11.54
N TYR A 400 5.70 9.86 -10.95
CA TYR A 400 5.07 10.48 -9.80
C TYR A 400 6.00 10.51 -8.58
N THR A 401 6.62 9.38 -8.27
CA THR A 401 7.47 9.18 -7.10
C THR A 401 8.95 9.47 -7.36
N LYS A 402 9.31 9.90 -8.58
CA LYS A 402 10.68 10.20 -8.99
C LYS A 402 11.64 9.03 -8.76
N ARG A 403 11.24 7.82 -9.17
CA ARG A 403 12.14 6.65 -9.15
C ARG A 403 13.28 6.84 -10.13
N LYS A 404 14.46 6.30 -9.83
CA LYS A 404 15.61 6.34 -10.74
C LYS A 404 15.28 5.66 -12.07
N PRO A 405 15.59 6.27 -13.22
CA PRO A 405 15.18 5.75 -14.54
C PRO A 405 15.74 4.36 -14.87
N ASP A 406 16.92 4.01 -14.36
CA ASP A 406 17.61 2.74 -14.58
C ASP A 406 17.24 1.63 -13.60
N PHE A 407 16.28 1.89 -12.69
CA PHE A 407 15.92 0.96 -11.62
C PHE A 407 15.53 -0.42 -12.16
N TRP A 408 14.62 -0.46 -13.13
CA TRP A 408 14.12 -1.72 -13.69
C TRP A 408 15.14 -2.44 -14.56
N ASP A 409 16.03 -1.69 -15.22
CA ASP A 409 17.10 -2.25 -16.05
C ASP A 409 18.10 -3.04 -15.25
N THR A 410 18.40 -2.61 -14.03
CA THR A 410 19.41 -3.19 -13.16
C THR A 410 18.85 -4.08 -12.05
N TYR A 411 17.53 -4.09 -11.86
CA TYR A 411 16.87 -4.74 -10.71
C TYR A 411 17.27 -6.21 -10.57
N ARG A 412 17.08 -7.02 -11.63
CA ARG A 412 17.34 -8.47 -11.55
C ARG A 412 18.81 -8.79 -11.34
N ASP A 413 19.71 -8.04 -11.96
CA ASP A 413 21.15 -8.28 -11.81
C ASP A 413 21.61 -7.92 -10.40
N ARG A 414 21.06 -6.85 -9.83
CA ARG A 414 21.33 -6.49 -8.43
C ARG A 414 20.76 -7.48 -7.43
N ILE A 415 19.58 -8.05 -7.69
CA ILE A 415 19.02 -9.14 -6.89
C ILE A 415 19.90 -10.39 -6.98
N ARG A 416 20.33 -10.79 -8.20
CA ARG A 416 21.21 -11.94 -8.38
C ARG A 416 22.59 -11.80 -7.74
N ALA A 417 23.05 -10.58 -7.58
CA ALA A 417 24.34 -10.27 -6.97
C ALA A 417 24.32 -10.34 -5.43
N VAL A 418 23.15 -10.48 -4.80
CA VAL A 418 23.04 -10.57 -3.34
C VAL A 418 23.64 -11.87 -2.84
N THR A 419 24.50 -11.79 -1.84
CA THR A 419 25.18 -12.92 -1.21
C THR A 419 24.65 -13.19 0.20
N ALA A 420 24.94 -14.38 0.74
CA ALA A 420 24.62 -14.69 2.14
C ALA A 420 25.32 -13.75 3.13
N ASP A 421 26.50 -13.24 2.76
CA ASP A 421 27.22 -12.23 3.55
C ASP A 421 26.50 -10.88 3.54
N ASP A 422 25.91 -10.49 2.39
CA ASP A 422 25.09 -9.28 2.31
C ASP A 422 23.84 -9.42 3.17
N VAL A 423 23.13 -10.55 3.12
CA VAL A 423 21.96 -10.81 3.96
C VAL A 423 22.32 -10.68 5.44
N LEU A 424 23.39 -11.34 5.89
CA LEU A 424 23.86 -11.24 7.28
C LEU A 424 24.24 -9.81 7.67
N ARG A 425 24.95 -9.11 6.79
CA ARG A 425 25.36 -7.72 6.99
C ARG A 425 24.16 -6.78 7.17
N VAL A 426 23.17 -6.86 6.27
CA VAL A 426 21.98 -5.99 6.36
C VAL A 426 21.10 -6.39 7.53
N ALA A 427 20.95 -7.67 7.84
CA ALA A 427 20.23 -8.13 9.02
C ALA A 427 20.84 -7.55 10.32
N LYS A 428 22.18 -7.61 10.46
CA LYS A 428 22.88 -6.99 11.61
C LYS A 428 22.70 -5.49 11.69
N LYS A 429 22.74 -4.81 10.54
CA LYS A 429 22.70 -3.34 10.46
C LYS A 429 21.31 -2.77 10.69
N TYR A 430 20.29 -3.42 10.15
CA TYR A 430 18.96 -2.82 10.03
C TYR A 430 17.88 -3.48 10.91
N LEU A 431 18.03 -4.74 11.31
CA LEU A 431 17.14 -5.33 12.30
C LEU A 431 17.67 -5.03 13.70
N ALA A 432 16.86 -4.35 14.51
CA ALA A 432 17.25 -3.89 15.84
C ALA A 432 16.26 -4.43 16.90
N PRO A 433 16.40 -5.70 17.35
CA PRO A 433 15.49 -6.30 18.32
C PRO A 433 15.37 -5.52 19.62
N ASP A 434 16.44 -4.85 20.01
CA ASP A 434 16.52 -4.00 21.21
C ASP A 434 15.73 -2.68 21.10
N LYS A 435 15.32 -2.32 19.88
CA LYS A 435 14.52 -1.12 19.55
C LYS A 435 13.10 -1.45 19.08
N MET A 436 12.67 -2.69 19.23
CA MET A 436 11.34 -3.08 18.76
C MET A 436 10.23 -2.58 19.66
N VAL A 437 9.17 -2.14 19.01
CA VAL A 437 7.84 -2.00 19.58
C VAL A 437 7.09 -3.30 19.31
N ILE A 438 6.44 -3.84 20.33
CA ILE A 438 5.57 -5.01 20.24
C ILE A 438 4.18 -4.57 20.64
N LEU A 439 3.24 -4.57 19.71
CA LEU A 439 1.82 -4.26 19.95
C LEU A 439 1.00 -5.53 19.88
N ALA A 440 0.29 -5.84 20.95
CA ALA A 440 -0.67 -6.94 21.01
C ALA A 440 -2.09 -6.42 21.25
N VAL A 441 -3.03 -6.83 20.41
CA VAL A 441 -4.45 -6.46 20.48
C VAL A 441 -5.29 -7.72 20.67
N GLY A 442 -6.06 -7.80 21.73
CA GLY A 442 -6.90 -8.97 22.05
C GLY A 442 -7.29 -9.01 23.51
N ASN A 443 -7.67 -10.20 24.01
CA ASN A 443 -7.95 -10.38 25.43
C ASN A 443 -6.65 -10.32 26.24
N VAL A 444 -6.41 -9.17 26.86
CA VAL A 444 -5.16 -8.89 27.59
C VAL A 444 -4.94 -9.85 28.75
N ASP A 445 -5.98 -10.20 29.47
CA ASP A 445 -5.86 -11.07 30.65
C ASP A 445 -5.44 -12.49 30.23
N ASP A 446 -6.04 -13.04 29.17
CA ASP A 446 -5.69 -14.35 28.63
C ASP A 446 -4.27 -14.35 28.00
N MET A 447 -3.89 -13.27 27.31
CA MET A 447 -2.54 -13.14 26.75
C MET A 447 -1.46 -13.04 27.84
N LEU A 448 -1.75 -12.35 28.94
CA LEU A 448 -0.82 -12.22 30.07
C LEU A 448 -0.76 -13.49 30.93
N LYS A 449 -1.87 -14.22 31.03
CA LYS A 449 -1.91 -15.52 31.70
C LYS A 449 -1.04 -16.54 30.97
N GLY A 450 -1.01 -16.47 29.63
CA GLY A 450 -0.25 -17.37 28.80
C GLY A 450 -0.78 -18.80 28.76
N SER A 451 0.00 -19.71 28.17
CA SER A 451 -0.33 -21.13 28.10
C SER A 451 0.14 -21.86 29.38
N PRO A 452 -0.75 -22.62 30.08
CA PRO A 452 -0.34 -23.44 31.20
C PRO A 452 0.72 -24.49 30.85
N ASP A 453 0.69 -24.98 29.61
CA ASP A 453 1.63 -26.02 29.15
C ASP A 453 3.00 -25.46 28.77
N LYS A 454 3.13 -24.15 28.69
CA LYS A 454 4.33 -23.42 28.27
C LYS A 454 4.56 -22.17 29.14
N PRO A 455 4.70 -22.32 30.45
CA PRO A 455 4.76 -21.21 31.41
C PRO A 455 6.04 -20.36 31.28
N GLU A 456 7.04 -20.87 30.57
CA GLU A 456 8.29 -20.15 30.30
C GLU A 456 8.09 -18.94 29.36
N PHE A 457 7.00 -18.91 28.58
CA PHE A 457 6.70 -17.80 27.68
C PHE A 457 5.82 -16.75 28.37
N SER A 458 6.28 -15.50 28.38
CA SER A 458 5.55 -14.37 28.94
C SER A 458 5.87 -13.10 28.17
N LEU A 459 4.84 -12.33 27.82
CA LEU A 459 5.00 -11.03 27.14
C LEU A 459 5.84 -10.04 27.97
N LYS A 460 5.83 -10.14 29.30
CA LYS A 460 6.65 -9.28 30.17
C LYS A 460 8.15 -9.44 29.93
N LYS A 461 8.60 -10.63 29.48
CA LYS A 461 10.02 -10.88 29.21
C LYS A 461 10.56 -10.10 27.99
N PHE A 462 9.68 -9.60 27.12
CA PHE A 462 10.06 -8.82 25.95
C PHE A 462 10.13 -7.30 26.24
N SER A 463 9.71 -6.88 27.43
CA SER A 463 9.90 -5.50 27.91
C SER A 463 11.17 -5.42 28.76
N LYS A 464 12.04 -4.45 28.45
CA LYS A 464 13.28 -4.21 29.21
C LYS A 464 13.02 -3.83 30.67
N SER A 465 11.94 -3.09 30.91
CA SER A 465 11.51 -2.69 32.27
C SER A 465 10.69 -3.76 32.97
N GLY A 466 10.24 -4.81 32.26
CA GLY A 466 9.23 -5.74 32.71
C GLY A 466 7.80 -5.15 32.73
N GLU A 467 7.65 -3.90 32.38
CA GLU A 467 6.37 -3.21 32.30
C GLU A 467 5.69 -3.43 30.97
N ILE A 468 4.37 -3.41 30.98
CA ILE A 468 3.52 -3.49 29.80
C ILE A 468 2.68 -2.22 29.75
N HIS A 469 2.81 -1.50 28.64
CA HIS A 469 2.04 -0.28 28.39
C HIS A 469 0.62 -0.66 27.91
N LYS A 470 -0.39 -0.38 28.71
CA LYS A 470 -1.79 -0.57 28.30
C LYS A 470 -2.26 0.68 27.58
N ILE A 471 -2.70 0.51 26.34
CA ILE A 471 -3.32 1.57 25.55
C ILE A 471 -4.83 1.42 25.67
N PRO A 472 -5.55 2.38 26.27
CA PRO A 472 -7.00 2.34 26.31
C PRO A 472 -7.57 2.58 24.89
N LEU A 473 -8.76 2.04 24.63
CA LEU A 473 -9.48 2.37 23.40
C LEU A 473 -9.98 3.82 23.46
N PRO A 474 -9.76 4.62 22.41
CA PRO A 474 -10.30 5.98 22.35
C PRO A 474 -11.79 5.95 22.12
N ASP A 475 -12.47 7.06 22.46
CA ASP A 475 -13.82 7.29 21.99
C ASP A 475 -13.83 7.26 20.44
N PRO A 476 -14.68 6.46 19.80
CA PRO A 476 -14.61 6.23 18.36
C PRO A 476 -14.98 7.45 17.50
N LEU A 477 -15.72 8.41 18.04
CA LEU A 477 -16.16 9.60 17.31
C LEU A 477 -15.20 10.79 17.48
N THR A 478 -14.61 10.92 18.65
CA THR A 478 -13.72 12.05 19.00
C THR A 478 -12.24 11.71 18.95
N MET A 479 -11.92 10.42 18.97
CA MET A 479 -10.54 9.88 19.07
C MET A 479 -9.80 10.36 20.33
N VAL A 480 -10.53 10.75 21.37
CA VAL A 480 -9.99 11.11 22.67
C VAL A 480 -9.73 9.83 23.45
N TYR A 481 -8.49 9.66 23.89
CA TYR A 481 -8.12 8.56 24.78
C TYR A 481 -8.50 8.91 26.22
N PRO A 482 -9.07 7.94 26.99
CA PRO A 482 -9.31 8.14 28.41
C PRO A 482 -8.01 8.54 29.12
N LYS A 483 -8.09 9.46 30.07
CA LYS A 483 -6.97 9.75 30.97
C LYS A 483 -6.82 8.57 31.93
N ASN A 484 -5.61 8.02 32.03
CA ASN A 484 -5.26 7.02 33.02
C ASN A 484 -5.34 7.59 34.44
#